data_0e7f504724db52241767b2944645e9c0
#
_entry.id   0e7f504724db52241767b2944645e9c0
#
_cell.length_a   1.000
_cell.length_b   1.000
_cell.length_c   1.000
_cell.angle_alpha   90.00
_cell.angle_beta   90.00
_cell.angle_gamma   90.00
#
_symmetry.space_group_name_H-M   'P 1'
#
loop_
_entity.id
_entity.type
_entity.pdbx_description
1 polymer ?
#
loop_
_entity_poly.entity_id
_entity_poly.type
_entity_poly.pdbx_seq_one_letter_code
_entity_poly.pdbx_strand_id
1 'polypeptide(L)'
;MAQMDIRWAQLDVARQMETVDFIEKFVTLLADSGYNGLLLYLEDRIKTASYQLPADNEVYTIDEIKHIVAYAAERGVEVVPCVATLGHAERFLRHKELEHLAELQGDMTGRFGGTRKLAFCVTHPDFYSFIGTYLKEVAELFPSKWFHVGLDEFWDFNMCPRCKAAMPDLMSEQKMFIKHIIKICEIMAECGKRIMMWSDMFEFYPDVFKDVPRDVVMVDWQYQHDVRNYQGHLLDVDYENRLAVNAANGFETIVAPAERTLWNSQSYFEYANGKTGVLGGLLTCWEKNDTLLYRTLPVFVSAGLQMNGMSPDEAFDAMTVKLFGTDDAVFRAALKITLNSGLLRHFDGVKEGAICTRDYYGMNIAGMTVCSGTKTILQASRAKITTDLGKICLDDLLDALWEKELSQQAKFIAQDIFDNGCTADRRQKFADFRKGFSDYFDHMIDRWNTYRSTIKPNVFAERKAGVLESIAKLEERLASNAWVKITGTLPDFYGVESITVECKLNGEWVKLAGGVYKPAGDAIFCRFVTLEKDIAEKIEEVRVTGSGLGGVGINHVEIFANGKLYVPKALLKVSGKVSDPWYILNNNGTFAWFGGQSTRYDYFDRNAAEQKNSVVLAMQEFSADNIAMAEK
;
A
#
# COMPACT_ATOMS: atom_id res chain seq x y z
N MET A 1 12.75 12.94 24.83
CA MET A 1 11.30 13.21 24.62
C MET A 1 10.56 12.95 25.93
N ALA A 2 9.35 13.50 26.13
CA ALA A 2 8.50 13.04 27.22
C ALA A 2 7.94 11.65 26.89
N GLN A 3 7.73 10.82 27.91
CA GLN A 3 7.05 9.54 27.74
C GLN A 3 5.60 9.79 27.33
N MET A 4 5.12 9.03 26.35
CA MET A 4 3.72 9.05 25.91
C MET A 4 2.86 8.17 26.83
N ASP A 5 1.60 8.54 27.07
CA ASP A 5 0.69 7.74 27.89
C ASP A 5 0.27 6.46 27.14
N ILE A 6 -0.15 6.60 25.90
CA ILE A 6 -0.46 5.50 25.00
C ILE A 6 0.79 5.18 24.16
N ARG A 7 1.24 3.93 24.24
CA ARG A 7 2.39 3.40 23.50
C ARG A 7 1.99 2.05 22.94
N TRP A 8 1.30 2.07 21.81
CA TRP A 8 0.69 0.89 21.22
C TRP A 8 1.35 0.49 19.92
N ALA A 9 1.24 -0.79 19.60
CA ALA A 9 1.54 -1.35 18.30
C ALA A 9 0.28 -1.98 17.70
N GLN A 10 0.18 -2.03 16.40
CA GLN A 10 -0.86 -2.77 15.69
C GLN A 10 -0.27 -4.04 15.08
N LEU A 11 -1.05 -5.11 15.07
CA LEU A 11 -0.83 -6.32 14.30
C LEU A 11 -2.06 -6.61 13.44
N ASP A 12 -1.88 -6.67 12.13
CA ASP A 12 -2.95 -6.96 11.16
C ASP A 12 -3.08 -8.47 10.97
N VAL A 13 -3.91 -9.10 11.77
CA VAL A 13 -4.20 -10.54 11.64
C VAL A 13 -5.33 -10.81 10.64
N ALA A 14 -6.01 -9.78 10.14
CA ALA A 14 -7.05 -9.92 9.13
C ALA A 14 -6.46 -10.30 7.77
N ARG A 15 -5.45 -9.57 7.31
CA ARG A 15 -4.79 -9.83 6.02
C ARG A 15 -3.86 -11.01 6.09
N GLN A 16 -3.08 -11.13 7.17
CA GLN A 16 -2.22 -12.28 7.44
C GLN A 16 -2.47 -12.78 8.86
N MET A 17 -3.03 -13.99 8.97
CA MET A 17 -3.22 -14.62 10.29
C MET A 17 -1.87 -15.06 10.85
N GLU A 18 -1.59 -14.77 12.13
CA GLU A 18 -0.39 -15.18 12.82
C GLU A 18 -0.66 -16.35 13.77
N THR A 19 0.36 -17.15 14.08
CA THR A 19 0.21 -18.19 15.11
C THR A 19 0.09 -17.56 16.50
N VAL A 20 -0.58 -18.24 17.42
CA VAL A 20 -0.63 -17.79 18.82
C VAL A 20 0.79 -17.66 19.40
N ASP A 21 1.68 -18.63 19.12
CA ASP A 21 3.10 -18.60 19.52
C ASP A 21 3.84 -17.35 19.01
N PHE A 22 3.57 -16.94 17.75
CA PHE A 22 4.16 -15.70 17.23
C PHE A 22 3.61 -14.47 17.96
N ILE A 23 2.29 -14.41 18.20
CA ILE A 23 1.65 -13.30 18.91
C ILE A 23 2.22 -13.19 20.33
N GLU A 24 2.42 -14.29 21.03
CA GLU A 24 3.05 -14.30 22.36
C GLU A 24 4.46 -13.73 22.33
N LYS A 25 5.29 -14.18 21.39
CA LYS A 25 6.65 -13.64 21.19
C LYS A 25 6.64 -12.17 20.84
N PHE A 26 5.70 -11.76 20.00
CA PHE A 26 5.52 -10.35 19.62
C PHE A 26 5.10 -9.51 20.83
N VAL A 27 4.12 -9.94 21.61
CA VAL A 27 3.70 -9.27 22.86
C VAL A 27 4.87 -9.15 23.84
N THR A 28 5.67 -10.20 24.00
CA THR A 28 6.86 -10.16 24.86
C THR A 28 7.85 -9.09 24.37
N LEU A 29 8.13 -9.05 23.06
CA LEU A 29 9.00 -8.04 22.45
C LEU A 29 8.45 -6.62 22.66
N LEU A 30 7.13 -6.45 22.52
CA LEU A 30 6.47 -5.16 22.75
C LEU A 30 6.63 -4.71 24.21
N ALA A 31 6.29 -5.55 25.17
CA ALA A 31 6.44 -5.26 26.58
C ALA A 31 7.88 -4.87 26.95
N ASP A 32 8.85 -5.66 26.47
CA ASP A 32 10.28 -5.41 26.67
C ASP A 32 10.76 -4.11 26.00
N SER A 33 10.04 -3.60 25.02
CA SER A 33 10.36 -2.36 24.30
C SER A 33 9.58 -1.16 24.82
N GLY A 34 8.79 -1.32 25.91
CA GLY A 34 8.08 -0.23 26.58
C GLY A 34 6.69 0.07 26.04
N TYR A 35 6.14 -0.79 25.19
CA TYR A 35 4.73 -0.70 24.80
C TYR A 35 3.82 -1.10 25.95
N ASN A 36 2.63 -0.48 26.00
CA ASN A 36 1.58 -0.82 26.95
C ASN A 36 0.26 -1.25 26.28
N GLY A 37 0.26 -1.47 24.97
CA GLY A 37 -0.91 -1.98 24.26
C GLY A 37 -0.60 -2.54 22.89
N LEU A 38 -1.48 -3.46 22.46
CA LEU A 38 -1.52 -4.10 21.16
C LEU A 38 -2.91 -3.91 20.55
N LEU A 39 -3.02 -3.15 19.47
CA LEU A 39 -4.21 -3.10 18.63
C LEU A 39 -4.21 -4.33 17.71
N LEU A 40 -5.19 -5.20 17.87
CA LEU A 40 -5.35 -6.40 17.06
C LEU A 40 -6.42 -6.16 15.98
N TYR A 41 -5.98 -6.03 14.71
CA TYR A 41 -6.87 -5.77 13.59
C TYR A 41 -7.46 -7.10 13.09
N LEU A 42 -8.76 -7.29 13.29
CA LEU A 42 -9.40 -8.61 13.29
C LEU A 42 -10.26 -8.92 12.07
N GLU A 43 -11.12 -7.98 11.64
CA GLU A 43 -12.24 -8.27 10.72
C GLU A 43 -13.01 -9.54 11.17
N ASP A 44 -13.10 -10.58 10.31
CA ASP A 44 -13.80 -11.84 10.57
C ASP A 44 -12.94 -12.95 11.23
N ARG A 45 -11.80 -12.60 11.86
CA ARG A 45 -10.85 -13.58 12.42
C ARG A 45 -11.30 -14.27 13.71
N ILE A 46 -12.52 -13.99 14.17
CA ILE A 46 -13.10 -14.65 15.34
C ILE A 46 -14.46 -15.22 14.97
N LYS A 47 -14.69 -16.51 15.22
CA LYS A 47 -16.03 -17.08 15.21
C LYS A 47 -16.74 -16.67 16.48
N THR A 48 -17.74 -15.80 16.34
CA THR A 48 -18.58 -15.41 17.46
C THR A 48 -19.76 -16.37 17.63
N ALA A 49 -20.56 -16.20 18.70
CA ALA A 49 -21.69 -17.09 18.95
C ALA A 49 -22.73 -17.05 17.81
N SER A 50 -22.99 -15.86 17.26
CA SER A 50 -23.98 -15.64 16.21
C SER A 50 -23.44 -15.83 14.79
N TYR A 51 -22.11 -15.71 14.58
CA TYR A 51 -21.51 -15.71 13.24
C TYR A 51 -20.32 -16.70 13.16
N GLN A 52 -20.57 -17.86 12.55
CA GLN A 52 -19.64 -18.98 12.40
C GLN A 52 -19.13 -19.10 10.94
N LEU A 53 -18.84 -17.95 10.29
CA LEU A 53 -18.66 -17.87 8.84
C LEU A 53 -17.32 -18.37 8.32
N PRO A 54 -16.16 -18.00 8.92
CA PRO A 54 -14.88 -18.43 8.37
C PRO A 54 -14.60 -19.92 8.60
N ALA A 55 -13.72 -20.49 7.77
CA ALA A 55 -13.20 -21.84 7.99
C ALA A 55 -12.39 -21.90 9.28
N ASP A 56 -12.31 -23.08 9.92
CA ASP A 56 -11.67 -23.25 11.22
C ASP A 56 -10.17 -22.88 11.21
N ASN A 57 -9.49 -23.12 10.10
CA ASN A 57 -8.08 -22.76 9.92
C ASN A 57 -7.82 -21.29 9.59
N GLU A 58 -8.87 -20.47 9.52
CA GLU A 58 -8.79 -19.04 9.20
C GLU A 58 -9.19 -18.12 10.36
N VAL A 59 -9.42 -18.67 11.55
CA VAL A 59 -9.90 -17.96 12.73
C VAL A 59 -9.14 -18.35 13.99
N TYR A 60 -9.16 -17.44 14.95
CA TYR A 60 -8.84 -17.77 16.34
C TYR A 60 -10.08 -18.26 17.05
N THR A 61 -9.93 -19.28 17.87
CA THR A 61 -10.96 -19.71 18.80
C THR A 61 -11.13 -18.68 19.93
N ILE A 62 -12.28 -18.70 20.59
CA ILE A 62 -12.53 -17.83 21.74
C ILE A 62 -11.47 -18.07 22.84
N ASP A 63 -11.06 -19.32 23.05
CA ASP A 63 -10.06 -19.67 24.06
C ASP A 63 -8.66 -19.15 23.68
N GLU A 64 -8.27 -19.19 22.40
CA GLU A 64 -7.03 -18.59 21.91
C GLU A 64 -7.02 -17.06 22.10
N ILE A 65 -8.13 -16.38 21.79
CA ILE A 65 -8.24 -14.93 22.05
C ILE A 65 -8.13 -14.62 23.54
N LYS A 66 -8.85 -15.36 24.40
CA LYS A 66 -8.76 -15.18 25.85
C LYS A 66 -7.33 -15.44 26.37
N HIS A 67 -6.67 -16.43 25.80
CA HIS A 67 -5.29 -16.75 26.15
C HIS A 67 -4.35 -15.60 25.74
N ILE A 68 -4.44 -15.10 24.51
CA ILE A 68 -3.65 -13.95 24.03
C ILE A 68 -3.85 -12.73 24.93
N VAL A 69 -5.11 -12.42 25.26
CA VAL A 69 -5.46 -11.30 26.14
C VAL A 69 -4.84 -11.46 27.54
N ALA A 70 -4.97 -12.64 28.12
CA ALA A 70 -4.40 -12.94 29.45
C ALA A 70 -2.87 -12.87 29.43
N TYR A 71 -2.23 -13.48 28.43
CA TYR A 71 -0.77 -13.47 28.25
C TYR A 71 -0.21 -12.05 28.12
N ALA A 72 -0.90 -11.19 27.36
CA ALA A 72 -0.54 -9.80 27.21
C ALA A 72 -0.72 -9.01 28.52
N ALA A 73 -1.83 -9.20 29.21
CA ALA A 73 -2.12 -8.54 30.48
C ALA A 73 -1.07 -8.85 31.56
N GLU A 74 -0.60 -10.09 31.66
CA GLU A 74 0.49 -10.50 32.56
C GLU A 74 1.79 -9.72 32.31
N ARG A 75 1.96 -9.18 31.10
CA ARG A 75 3.14 -8.39 30.69
C ARG A 75 2.88 -6.87 30.65
N GLY A 76 1.72 -6.42 31.16
CA GLY A 76 1.34 -5.02 31.16
C GLY A 76 0.99 -4.47 29.78
N VAL A 77 0.61 -5.34 28.83
CA VAL A 77 0.18 -4.97 27.48
C VAL A 77 -1.34 -5.18 27.37
N GLU A 78 -2.09 -4.10 27.17
CA GLU A 78 -3.53 -4.16 26.92
C GLU A 78 -3.80 -4.59 25.48
N VAL A 79 -4.69 -5.56 25.26
CA VAL A 79 -5.11 -5.92 23.89
C VAL A 79 -6.41 -5.20 23.53
N VAL A 80 -6.35 -4.40 22.45
CA VAL A 80 -7.45 -3.58 21.96
C VAL A 80 -7.94 -4.16 20.63
N PRO A 81 -9.24 -4.53 20.51
CA PRO A 81 -9.76 -5.04 19.23
C PRO A 81 -9.99 -3.91 18.23
N CYS A 82 -9.75 -4.23 16.95
CA CYS A 82 -10.12 -3.39 15.82
C CYS A 82 -10.99 -4.17 14.85
N VAL A 83 -12.19 -3.68 14.58
CA VAL A 83 -13.13 -4.21 13.58
C VAL A 83 -13.63 -3.07 12.72
N ALA A 84 -13.32 -3.11 11.43
CA ALA A 84 -13.80 -2.12 10.48
C ALA A 84 -15.33 -2.22 10.32
N THR A 85 -16.02 -1.08 10.41
CA THR A 85 -17.50 -1.04 10.42
C THR A 85 -18.12 -0.45 9.16
N LEU A 86 -17.30 0.01 8.20
CA LEU A 86 -17.80 0.59 6.96
C LEU A 86 -16.94 0.21 5.74
N GLY A 87 -15.75 0.74 5.60
CA GLY A 87 -14.75 0.31 4.62
C GLY A 87 -13.98 -0.92 5.10
N HIS A 88 -13.08 -1.45 4.25
CA HIS A 88 -12.23 -2.62 4.55
C HIS A 88 -13.01 -3.84 5.09
N ALA A 89 -14.21 -4.06 4.52
CA ALA A 89 -15.12 -5.13 4.93
C ALA A 89 -15.03 -6.38 4.05
N GLU A 90 -14.00 -6.47 3.21
CA GLU A 90 -13.87 -7.52 2.20
C GLU A 90 -13.87 -8.94 2.77
N ARG A 91 -13.34 -9.12 3.97
CA ARG A 91 -13.33 -10.45 4.60
C ARG A 91 -14.71 -10.88 5.06
N PHE A 92 -15.53 -9.95 5.55
CA PHE A 92 -16.94 -10.23 5.85
C PHE A 92 -17.75 -10.46 4.58
N LEU A 93 -17.58 -9.58 3.59
CA LEU A 93 -18.39 -9.56 2.37
C LEU A 93 -18.04 -10.67 1.37
N ARG A 94 -16.97 -11.42 1.59
CA ARG A 94 -16.66 -12.66 0.83
C ARG A 94 -17.58 -13.82 1.22
N HIS A 95 -18.21 -13.76 2.42
CA HIS A 95 -19.13 -14.78 2.88
C HIS A 95 -20.50 -14.59 2.24
N LYS A 96 -21.03 -15.66 1.65
CA LYS A 96 -22.30 -15.63 0.91
C LYS A 96 -23.46 -15.14 1.77
N GLU A 97 -23.41 -15.44 3.07
CA GLU A 97 -24.40 -15.05 4.06
C GLU A 97 -24.43 -13.55 4.33
N LEU A 98 -23.30 -12.85 4.11
CA LEU A 98 -23.15 -11.40 4.35
C LEU A 98 -23.00 -10.59 3.06
N GLU A 99 -22.85 -11.25 1.92
CA GLU A 99 -22.62 -10.60 0.64
C GLU A 99 -23.70 -9.57 0.29
N HIS A 100 -24.94 -9.80 0.71
CA HIS A 100 -26.07 -8.91 0.50
C HIS A 100 -25.96 -7.57 1.26
N LEU A 101 -25.08 -7.48 2.26
CA LEU A 101 -24.80 -6.26 3.02
C LEU A 101 -23.80 -5.34 2.31
N ALA A 102 -23.19 -5.79 1.20
CA ALA A 102 -22.24 -4.96 0.47
C ALA A 102 -22.90 -3.73 -0.16
N GLU A 103 -22.16 -2.64 -0.23
CA GLU A 103 -22.58 -1.46 -0.99
C GLU A 103 -22.65 -1.75 -2.48
N LEU A 104 -21.65 -2.48 -3.04
CA LEU A 104 -21.65 -2.93 -4.43
C LEU A 104 -22.37 -4.27 -4.55
N GLN A 105 -23.42 -4.32 -5.38
CA GLN A 105 -24.22 -5.51 -5.63
C GLN A 105 -24.04 -6.01 -7.07
N GLY A 106 -24.04 -7.35 -7.28
CA GLY A 106 -23.89 -7.95 -8.59
C GLY A 106 -22.61 -7.46 -9.31
N ASP A 107 -22.79 -7.00 -10.54
CA ASP A 107 -21.69 -6.49 -11.40
C ASP A 107 -21.46 -4.98 -11.25
N MET A 108 -21.94 -4.37 -10.17
CA MET A 108 -21.73 -2.95 -9.93
C MET A 108 -20.24 -2.65 -9.81
N THR A 109 -19.84 -1.55 -10.44
CA THR A 109 -18.49 -1.04 -10.39
C THR A 109 -18.37 0.01 -9.29
N GLY A 110 -17.38 -0.12 -8.44
CA GLY A 110 -17.05 0.85 -7.39
C GLY A 110 -16.54 2.17 -7.94
N ARG A 111 -16.34 3.14 -7.06
CA ARG A 111 -15.88 4.50 -7.40
C ARG A 111 -14.58 4.47 -8.23
N PHE A 112 -13.71 3.52 -7.97
CA PHE A 112 -12.44 3.34 -8.66
C PHE A 112 -12.42 2.15 -9.64
N GLY A 113 -13.61 1.78 -10.16
CA GLY A 113 -13.75 0.85 -11.28
C GLY A 113 -13.52 -0.63 -10.96
N GLY A 114 -13.41 -1.00 -9.72
CA GLY A 114 -13.39 -2.42 -9.32
C GLY A 114 -14.79 -2.94 -9.04
N THR A 115 -14.99 -4.26 -9.18
CA THR A 115 -16.22 -4.95 -8.75
C THR A 115 -16.09 -5.58 -7.36
N ARG A 116 -14.98 -5.32 -6.69
CA ARG A 116 -14.66 -5.88 -5.39
C ARG A 116 -15.50 -5.24 -4.31
N LYS A 117 -16.12 -6.04 -3.47
CA LYS A 117 -16.99 -5.60 -2.37
C LYS A 117 -16.10 -5.23 -1.17
N LEU A 118 -15.89 -3.93 -0.96
CA LEU A 118 -14.99 -3.40 0.07
C LEU A 118 -15.72 -2.67 1.20
N ALA A 119 -16.99 -2.25 0.98
CA ALA A 119 -17.74 -1.46 1.92
C ALA A 119 -19.13 -2.04 2.20
N PHE A 120 -19.60 -1.87 3.43
CA PHE A 120 -20.98 -2.16 3.82
C PHE A 120 -21.95 -1.09 3.33
N CYS A 121 -23.18 -1.51 3.05
CA CYS A 121 -24.31 -0.62 2.76
C CYS A 121 -25.00 -0.20 4.06
N VAL A 122 -24.75 1.01 4.54
CA VAL A 122 -25.32 1.54 5.79
C VAL A 122 -26.85 1.70 5.77
N THR A 123 -27.47 1.70 4.60
CA THR A 123 -28.92 1.79 4.44
C THR A 123 -29.58 0.42 4.32
N HIS A 124 -28.80 -0.67 4.33
CA HIS A 124 -29.35 -2.02 4.32
C HIS A 124 -30.05 -2.31 5.67
N PRO A 125 -31.30 -2.80 5.69
CA PRO A 125 -32.05 -2.97 6.93
C PRO A 125 -31.38 -3.92 7.93
N ASP A 126 -30.68 -4.94 7.46
CA ASP A 126 -30.04 -5.95 8.31
C ASP A 126 -28.62 -5.56 8.76
N PHE A 127 -28.06 -4.49 8.19
CA PHE A 127 -26.66 -4.12 8.45
C PHE A 127 -26.37 -3.86 9.93
N TYR A 128 -27.17 -3.00 10.58
CA TYR A 128 -26.92 -2.68 11.99
C TYR A 128 -27.27 -3.83 12.94
N SER A 129 -28.15 -4.74 12.53
CA SER A 129 -28.40 -5.97 13.28
C SER A 129 -27.17 -6.87 13.25
N PHE A 130 -26.58 -7.04 12.06
CA PHE A 130 -25.35 -7.82 11.90
C PHE A 130 -24.17 -7.19 12.67
N ILE A 131 -23.79 -5.96 12.30
CA ILE A 131 -22.58 -5.35 12.84
C ILE A 131 -22.69 -5.10 14.34
N GLY A 132 -23.87 -4.71 14.83
CA GLY A 132 -24.10 -4.48 16.26
C GLY A 132 -23.96 -5.75 17.09
N THR A 133 -24.49 -6.88 16.61
CA THR A 133 -24.34 -8.18 17.30
C THR A 133 -22.89 -8.62 17.29
N TYR A 134 -22.23 -8.57 16.13
CA TYR A 134 -20.82 -8.97 15.99
C TYR A 134 -19.89 -8.15 16.89
N LEU A 135 -20.04 -6.82 16.89
CA LEU A 135 -19.23 -5.94 17.74
C LEU A 135 -19.40 -6.23 19.23
N LYS A 136 -20.64 -6.48 19.69
CA LYS A 136 -20.92 -6.81 21.09
C LYS A 136 -20.26 -8.12 21.49
N GLU A 137 -20.41 -9.17 20.67
CA GLU A 137 -19.80 -10.47 20.92
C GLU A 137 -18.26 -10.40 20.93
N VAL A 138 -17.66 -9.60 20.05
CA VAL A 138 -16.21 -9.35 20.08
C VAL A 138 -15.82 -8.55 21.33
N ALA A 139 -16.58 -7.50 21.67
CA ALA A 139 -16.26 -6.64 22.80
C ALA A 139 -16.22 -7.39 24.15
N GLU A 140 -17.02 -8.46 24.32
CA GLU A 140 -17.02 -9.31 25.50
C GLU A 140 -15.72 -10.09 25.71
N LEU A 141 -14.94 -10.31 24.64
CA LEU A 141 -13.68 -11.06 24.71
C LEU A 141 -12.49 -10.20 25.15
N PHE A 142 -12.63 -8.87 25.08
CA PHE A 142 -11.55 -7.93 25.36
C PHE A 142 -11.89 -7.04 26.56
N PRO A 143 -11.15 -7.14 27.69
CA PRO A 143 -11.37 -6.31 28.87
C PRO A 143 -11.09 -4.81 28.65
N SER A 144 -10.34 -4.47 27.61
CA SER A 144 -10.02 -3.07 27.26
C SER A 144 -11.27 -2.20 27.20
N LYS A 145 -11.16 -0.99 27.75
CA LYS A 145 -12.21 0.04 27.58
C LYS A 145 -12.25 0.63 26.16
N TRP A 146 -11.23 0.37 25.37
CA TRP A 146 -11.06 0.87 24.01
C TRP A 146 -11.54 -0.13 22.97
N PHE A 147 -12.10 0.39 21.88
CA PHE A 147 -12.46 -0.40 20.71
C PHE A 147 -12.26 0.45 19.44
N HIS A 148 -11.45 -0.04 18.50
CA HIS A 148 -11.24 0.65 17.24
C HIS A 148 -12.24 0.18 16.18
N VAL A 149 -12.96 1.11 15.54
CA VAL A 149 -14.08 0.81 14.64
C VAL A 149 -13.78 1.04 13.14
N GLY A 150 -12.50 1.23 12.80
CA GLY A 150 -12.06 1.50 11.43
C GLY A 150 -12.46 2.89 10.96
N LEU A 151 -13.24 2.95 9.89
CA LEU A 151 -13.78 4.15 9.25
C LEU A 151 -12.77 4.93 8.40
N ASP A 152 -11.74 4.24 7.92
CA ASP A 152 -10.82 4.72 6.90
C ASP A 152 -11.29 4.30 5.50
N GLU A 153 -10.91 5.06 4.51
CA GLU A 153 -10.93 4.72 3.08
C GLU A 153 -12.20 4.01 2.55
N PHE A 154 -13.38 4.35 3.05
CA PHE A 154 -14.65 3.74 2.60
C PHE A 154 -15.15 4.36 1.28
N TRP A 155 -14.35 4.26 0.23
CA TRP A 155 -14.51 4.92 -1.06
C TRP A 155 -15.82 4.61 -1.79
N ASP A 156 -16.35 3.39 -1.64
CA ASP A 156 -17.58 2.97 -2.31
C ASP A 156 -18.86 3.38 -1.58
N PHE A 157 -18.76 4.28 -0.61
CA PHE A 157 -19.92 4.82 0.09
C PHE A 157 -20.86 5.54 -0.87
N ASN A 158 -22.19 5.36 -0.69
CA ASN A 158 -23.22 5.96 -1.54
C ASN A 158 -23.16 5.54 -3.03
N MET A 159 -22.89 4.27 -3.31
CA MET A 159 -22.86 3.76 -4.69
C MET A 159 -24.13 3.04 -5.10
N CYS A 160 -24.79 2.29 -4.20
CA CYS A 160 -25.96 1.51 -4.53
C CYS A 160 -27.22 2.38 -4.69
N PRO A 161 -28.26 1.90 -5.42
CA PRO A 161 -29.50 2.67 -5.64
C PRO A 161 -30.20 3.09 -4.35
N ARG A 162 -30.14 2.26 -3.30
CA ARG A 162 -30.75 2.54 -2.00
C ARG A 162 -30.04 3.70 -1.30
N CYS A 163 -28.69 3.66 -1.27
CA CYS A 163 -27.90 4.72 -0.70
C CYS A 163 -28.06 6.02 -1.48
N LYS A 164 -28.03 5.98 -2.82
CA LYS A 164 -28.27 7.16 -3.67
C LYS A 164 -29.64 7.80 -3.45
N ALA A 165 -30.68 6.99 -3.20
CA ALA A 165 -32.01 7.50 -2.86
C ALA A 165 -32.06 8.16 -1.47
N ALA A 166 -31.30 7.61 -0.50
CA ALA A 166 -31.22 8.14 0.86
C ALA A 166 -30.26 9.34 0.98
N MET A 167 -29.27 9.42 0.11
CA MET A 167 -28.18 10.41 0.11
C MET A 167 -28.03 11.03 -1.30
N PRO A 168 -28.96 11.89 -1.74
CA PRO A 168 -28.98 12.43 -3.08
C PRO A 168 -27.88 13.48 -3.35
N ASP A 169 -27.26 14.02 -2.31
CA ASP A 169 -26.25 15.06 -2.37
C ASP A 169 -25.13 14.83 -1.34
N LEU A 170 -24.02 15.56 -1.48
CA LEU A 170 -22.85 15.46 -0.62
C LEU A 170 -23.19 15.75 0.86
N MET A 171 -24.05 16.71 1.14
CA MET A 171 -24.41 17.06 2.52
C MET A 171 -25.18 15.94 3.20
N SER A 172 -26.10 15.27 2.48
CA SER A 172 -26.82 14.10 2.99
C SER A 172 -25.89 12.90 3.19
N GLU A 173 -24.89 12.74 2.32
CA GLU A 173 -23.85 11.72 2.45
C GLU A 173 -23.00 11.96 3.71
N GLN A 174 -22.50 13.18 3.93
CA GLN A 174 -21.78 13.58 5.14
C GLN A 174 -22.60 13.34 6.42
N LYS A 175 -23.88 13.72 6.40
CA LYS A 175 -24.78 13.51 7.55
C LYS A 175 -25.03 12.01 7.82
N MET A 176 -25.07 11.18 6.80
CA MET A 176 -25.23 9.73 6.97
C MET A 176 -23.96 9.13 7.61
N PHE A 177 -22.78 9.60 7.26
CA PHE A 177 -21.54 9.19 7.92
C PHE A 177 -21.56 9.51 9.41
N ILE A 178 -21.99 10.72 9.81
CA ILE A 178 -22.15 11.07 11.23
C ILE A 178 -23.20 10.18 11.92
N LYS A 179 -24.34 9.90 11.27
CA LYS A 179 -25.34 8.97 11.83
C LYS A 179 -24.76 7.58 12.07
N HIS A 180 -23.91 7.10 11.15
CA HIS A 180 -23.22 5.83 11.34
C HIS A 180 -22.30 5.88 12.56
N ILE A 181 -21.45 6.90 12.69
CA ILE A 181 -20.57 7.08 13.85
C ILE A 181 -21.38 7.08 15.15
N ILE A 182 -22.43 7.90 15.23
CA ILE A 182 -23.29 7.97 16.42
C ILE A 182 -23.89 6.60 16.74
N LYS A 183 -24.37 5.87 15.72
CA LYS A 183 -24.97 4.55 15.92
C LYS A 183 -23.94 3.53 16.45
N ILE A 184 -22.71 3.57 15.96
CA ILE A 184 -21.63 2.72 16.47
C ILE A 184 -21.26 3.12 17.91
N CYS A 185 -21.21 4.44 18.22
CA CYS A 185 -20.99 4.91 19.59
C CYS A 185 -22.06 4.35 20.55
N GLU A 186 -23.35 4.42 20.17
CA GLU A 186 -24.45 3.86 20.97
C GLU A 186 -24.25 2.36 21.24
N ILE A 187 -23.97 1.57 20.19
CA ILE A 187 -23.76 0.13 20.30
C ILE A 187 -22.60 -0.19 21.24
N MET A 188 -21.49 0.53 21.11
CA MET A 188 -20.30 0.27 21.90
C MET A 188 -20.39 0.78 23.33
N ALA A 189 -21.17 1.85 23.57
CA ALA A 189 -21.47 2.36 24.92
C ALA A 189 -22.25 1.32 25.74
N GLU A 190 -23.15 0.53 25.12
CA GLU A 190 -23.85 -0.58 25.80
C GLU A 190 -22.87 -1.66 26.31
N CYS A 191 -21.69 -1.77 25.68
CA CYS A 191 -20.59 -2.67 26.10
C CYS A 191 -19.59 -2.01 27.05
N GLY A 192 -19.81 -0.75 27.45
CA GLY A 192 -18.88 0.03 28.26
C GLY A 192 -17.59 0.40 27.53
N LYS A 193 -17.60 0.42 26.18
CA LYS A 193 -16.43 0.73 25.35
C LYS A 193 -16.45 2.19 24.89
N ARG A 194 -15.26 2.80 24.84
CA ARG A 194 -15.00 4.05 24.17
C ARG A 194 -14.40 3.77 22.80
N ILE A 195 -14.94 4.37 21.73
CA ILE A 195 -14.49 4.10 20.39
C ILE A 195 -13.32 4.96 19.96
N MET A 196 -12.50 4.39 19.09
CA MET A 196 -11.46 5.06 18.30
C MET A 196 -11.75 4.84 16.84
N MET A 197 -11.38 5.79 15.99
CA MET A 197 -11.55 5.70 14.54
C MET A 197 -10.41 6.40 13.79
N TRP A 198 -10.13 5.95 12.59
CA TRP A 198 -9.28 6.68 11.67
C TRP A 198 -9.93 8.00 11.28
N SER A 199 -9.15 9.06 11.16
CA SER A 199 -9.66 10.43 10.94
C SER A 199 -9.53 10.96 9.53
N ASP A 200 -8.96 10.18 8.61
CA ASP A 200 -8.66 10.56 7.22
C ASP A 200 -9.89 11.02 6.43
N MET A 201 -11.02 10.34 6.59
CA MET A 201 -12.24 10.67 5.82
C MET A 201 -12.84 12.05 6.14
N PHE A 202 -12.41 12.71 7.20
CA PHE A 202 -12.78 14.12 7.43
C PHE A 202 -12.03 15.11 6.54
N GLU A 203 -11.05 14.66 5.76
CA GLU A 203 -10.52 15.44 4.64
C GLU A 203 -11.57 15.57 3.51
N PHE A 204 -12.44 14.55 3.34
CA PHE A 204 -13.55 14.57 2.39
C PHE A 204 -14.85 15.13 2.97
N TYR A 205 -15.07 14.96 4.25
CA TYR A 205 -16.31 15.34 4.97
C TYR A 205 -16.02 16.36 6.09
N PRO A 206 -15.36 17.51 5.83
CA PRO A 206 -14.97 18.44 6.89
C PRO A 206 -16.13 19.16 7.55
N ASP A 207 -17.24 19.37 6.82
CA ASP A 207 -18.37 20.18 7.29
C ASP A 207 -19.08 19.58 8.49
N VAL A 208 -19.02 18.24 8.61
CA VAL A 208 -19.68 17.49 9.69
C VAL A 208 -18.72 17.07 10.82
N PHE A 209 -17.44 17.41 10.77
CA PHE A 209 -16.47 17.03 11.78
C PHE A 209 -16.85 17.50 13.19
N LYS A 210 -17.45 18.70 13.28
CA LYS A 210 -17.97 19.26 14.52
C LYS A 210 -19.11 18.45 15.16
N ASP A 211 -19.79 17.61 14.38
CA ASP A 211 -20.98 16.84 14.81
C ASP A 211 -20.60 15.46 15.36
N VAL A 212 -19.32 15.07 15.30
CA VAL A 212 -18.81 13.83 15.91
C VAL A 212 -18.89 13.92 17.44
N PRO A 213 -19.34 12.86 18.14
CA PRO A 213 -19.33 12.79 19.59
C PRO A 213 -17.92 13.03 20.18
N ARG A 214 -17.80 13.86 21.20
CA ARG A 214 -16.49 14.31 21.73
C ARG A 214 -15.72 13.26 22.53
N ASP A 215 -16.35 12.17 22.88
CA ASP A 215 -15.73 11.00 23.50
C ASP A 215 -15.02 10.06 22.51
N VAL A 216 -15.23 10.27 21.21
CA VAL A 216 -14.49 9.55 20.16
C VAL A 216 -13.04 9.99 20.13
N VAL A 217 -12.12 9.02 20.07
CA VAL A 217 -10.68 9.28 19.90
C VAL A 217 -10.33 9.23 18.41
N MET A 218 -9.71 10.29 17.91
CA MET A 218 -9.22 10.34 16.54
C MET A 218 -7.88 9.63 16.43
N VAL A 219 -7.74 8.74 15.47
CA VAL A 219 -6.46 8.11 15.15
C VAL A 219 -5.99 8.67 13.81
N ASP A 220 -4.90 9.44 13.87
CA ASP A 220 -4.35 10.13 12.70
C ASP A 220 -3.14 9.35 12.17
N TRP A 221 -3.31 8.76 10.98
CA TRP A 221 -2.25 8.00 10.34
C TRP A 221 -1.50 8.83 9.30
N GLN A 222 -0.16 8.75 9.30
CA GLN A 222 0.71 9.45 8.37
C GLN A 222 1.88 8.52 8.01
N TYR A 223 2.00 8.18 6.72
CA TYR A 223 2.98 7.17 6.26
C TYR A 223 4.07 7.75 5.37
N GLN A 224 4.09 9.07 5.18
CA GLN A 224 5.20 9.73 4.50
C GLN A 224 6.50 9.62 5.31
N HIS A 225 7.60 9.73 4.60
CA HIS A 225 8.93 9.51 5.17
C HIS A 225 9.27 10.45 6.34
N ASP A 226 8.93 11.74 6.21
CA ASP A 226 9.14 12.75 7.26
C ASP A 226 7.84 13.51 7.54
N VAL A 227 7.26 13.26 8.70
CA VAL A 227 5.97 13.87 9.12
C VAL A 227 6.14 15.26 9.72
N ARG A 228 7.37 15.74 9.96
CA ARG A 228 7.59 17.11 10.43
C ARG A 228 7.10 18.15 9.43
N ASN A 229 7.08 17.79 8.14
CA ASN A 229 6.39 18.51 7.08
C ASN A 229 5.04 17.83 6.81
N TYR A 230 4.11 17.98 7.76
CA TYR A 230 2.80 17.36 7.71
C TYR A 230 2.06 17.68 6.41
N GLN A 231 1.58 16.65 5.73
CA GLN A 231 0.80 16.75 4.49
C GLN A 231 -0.55 16.05 4.69
N GLY A 232 -1.59 16.46 3.96
CA GLY A 232 -2.85 15.72 3.94
C GLY A 232 -2.67 14.32 3.32
N HIS A 233 -3.56 13.37 3.66
CA HIS A 233 -3.43 11.99 3.22
C HIS A 233 -3.79 11.77 1.76
N LEU A 234 -4.89 12.39 1.35
CA LEU A 234 -5.69 11.87 0.26
C LEU A 234 -5.83 12.86 -0.89
N LEU A 235 -5.67 14.13 -0.61
CA LEU A 235 -5.79 15.19 -1.59
C LEU A 235 -4.70 16.21 -1.32
N ASP A 236 -3.83 16.43 -2.26
CA ASP A 236 -2.79 17.49 -2.22
C ASP A 236 -3.35 18.93 -2.11
N VAL A 237 -4.59 19.10 -1.63
CA VAL A 237 -5.32 20.35 -1.85
C VAL A 237 -5.38 21.26 -0.62
N ASP A 238 -5.43 20.72 0.59
CA ASP A 238 -5.45 21.54 1.81
C ASP A 238 -4.67 20.86 2.94
N TYR A 239 -3.50 21.40 3.23
CA TYR A 239 -2.62 20.97 4.32
C TYR A 239 -3.12 21.43 5.68
N GLU A 240 -4.32 21.06 6.07
CA GLU A 240 -4.72 21.25 7.44
C GLU A 240 -3.98 20.27 8.35
N ASN A 241 -3.25 20.81 9.31
CA ASN A 241 -2.60 20.00 10.33
C ASN A 241 -3.67 19.32 11.20
N ARG A 242 -3.92 18.04 10.98
CA ARG A 242 -4.99 17.29 11.65
C ARG A 242 -4.88 17.29 13.16
N LEU A 243 -3.67 17.25 13.72
CA LEU A 243 -3.50 17.32 15.18
C LEU A 243 -4.01 18.65 15.73
N ALA A 244 -3.74 19.76 15.03
CA ALA A 244 -4.25 21.07 15.42
C ALA A 244 -5.77 21.17 15.25
N VAL A 245 -6.31 20.65 14.16
CA VAL A 245 -7.76 20.62 13.88
C VAL A 245 -8.49 19.78 14.93
N ASN A 246 -8.00 18.58 15.23
CA ASN A 246 -8.56 17.70 16.25
C ASN A 246 -8.58 18.40 17.63
N ALA A 247 -7.44 18.96 18.05
CA ALA A 247 -7.32 19.68 19.32
C ALA A 247 -8.25 20.89 19.39
N ALA A 248 -8.34 21.69 18.31
CA ALA A 248 -9.22 22.87 18.24
C ALA A 248 -10.71 22.49 18.34
N ASN A 249 -11.08 21.29 17.89
CA ASN A 249 -12.44 20.74 18.02
C ASN A 249 -12.66 19.93 19.31
N GLY A 250 -11.67 19.87 20.21
CA GLY A 250 -11.78 19.20 21.50
C GLY A 250 -11.67 17.68 21.45
N PHE A 251 -11.06 17.12 20.40
CA PHE A 251 -10.79 15.69 20.29
C PHE A 251 -9.43 15.31 20.87
N GLU A 252 -9.38 14.16 21.49
CA GLU A 252 -8.14 13.47 21.81
C GLU A 252 -7.67 12.69 20.56
N THR A 253 -6.34 12.61 20.36
CA THR A 253 -5.73 12.04 19.18
C THR A 253 -4.64 11.04 19.54
N ILE A 254 -4.59 9.92 18.84
CA ILE A 254 -3.47 8.98 18.79
C ILE A 254 -2.81 9.13 17.43
N VAL A 255 -1.49 9.31 17.39
CA VAL A 255 -0.75 9.40 16.12
C VAL A 255 -0.30 8.02 15.67
N ALA A 256 -0.49 7.72 14.39
CA ALA A 256 -0.30 6.39 13.85
C ALA A 256 0.67 6.38 12.64
N PRO A 257 2.00 6.37 12.86
CA PRO A 257 2.96 6.04 11.82
C PRO A 257 2.89 4.56 11.45
N ALA A 258 3.54 4.17 10.35
CA ALA A 258 3.69 2.78 9.94
C ALA A 258 5.13 2.27 10.10
N GLU A 259 5.26 0.95 10.20
CA GLU A 259 6.52 0.21 10.30
C GLU A 259 7.41 0.28 9.05
N ARG A 260 6.95 0.95 8.00
CA ARG A 260 7.55 0.94 6.65
C ARG A 260 8.95 1.52 6.57
N THR A 261 9.22 2.54 7.36
CA THR A 261 10.56 3.11 7.53
C THR A 261 10.77 3.57 8.96
N LEU A 262 12.02 3.54 9.39
CA LEU A 262 12.39 4.04 10.72
C LEU A 262 12.10 5.55 10.85
N TRP A 263 12.35 6.35 9.82
CA TRP A 263 12.11 7.79 9.84
C TRP A 263 10.64 8.18 9.95
N ASN A 264 9.73 7.43 9.34
CA ASN A 264 8.31 7.72 9.47
C ASN A 264 7.89 7.70 10.94
N SER A 265 8.18 6.61 11.66
CA SER A 265 7.83 6.50 13.08
C SER A 265 8.59 7.52 13.92
N GLN A 266 9.90 7.70 13.69
CA GLN A 266 10.72 8.65 14.44
C GLN A 266 10.23 10.08 14.28
N SER A 267 9.99 10.53 13.05
CA SER A 267 9.56 11.90 12.79
C SER A 267 8.17 12.20 13.31
N TYR A 268 7.24 11.23 13.23
CA TYR A 268 5.89 11.46 13.69
C TYR A 268 5.77 11.49 15.21
N PHE A 269 6.43 10.58 15.91
CA PHE A 269 6.43 10.62 17.37
C PHE A 269 7.15 11.85 17.91
N GLU A 270 8.25 12.27 17.28
CA GLU A 270 8.93 13.53 17.63
C GLU A 270 8.02 14.75 17.40
N TYR A 271 7.36 14.81 16.24
CA TYR A 271 6.44 15.90 15.89
C TYR A 271 5.24 16.00 16.85
N ALA A 272 4.67 14.86 17.24
CA ALA A 272 3.49 14.77 18.08
C ALA A 272 3.77 14.97 19.58
N ASN A 273 5.02 14.76 20.00
CA ASN A 273 5.38 14.81 21.43
C ASN A 273 5.10 16.18 22.06
N GLY A 274 4.31 16.19 23.13
CA GLY A 274 3.93 17.41 23.86
C GLY A 274 2.88 18.28 23.18
N LYS A 275 2.29 17.84 22.04
CA LYS A 275 1.19 18.57 21.42
C LYS A 275 -0.13 18.38 22.19
N THR A 276 -0.92 19.44 22.25
CA THR A 276 -2.24 19.44 22.91
C THR A 276 -3.17 18.40 22.31
N GLY A 277 -3.83 17.63 23.16
CA GLY A 277 -4.80 16.61 22.76
C GLY A 277 -4.19 15.29 22.29
N VAL A 278 -2.87 15.17 22.16
CA VAL A 278 -2.22 13.92 21.79
C VAL A 278 -2.08 13.01 23.01
N LEU A 279 -2.72 11.84 22.98
CA LEU A 279 -2.66 10.81 24.02
C LEU A 279 -1.40 9.95 23.90
N GLY A 280 -0.87 9.79 22.69
CA GLY A 280 0.29 8.94 22.45
C GLY A 280 0.37 8.43 21.02
N GLY A 281 1.04 7.29 20.84
CA GLY A 281 1.34 6.70 19.54
C GLY A 281 0.88 5.27 19.39
N LEU A 282 0.54 4.93 18.14
CA LEU A 282 0.19 3.60 17.67
C LEU A 282 1.06 3.29 16.43
N LEU A 283 2.10 2.47 16.58
CA LEU A 283 2.84 2.01 15.41
C LEU A 283 2.01 0.99 14.65
N THR A 284 1.54 1.36 13.45
CA THR A 284 0.73 0.47 12.61
C THR A 284 1.59 -0.51 11.83
N CYS A 285 1.09 -1.72 11.66
CA CYS A 285 1.63 -2.75 10.80
C CYS A 285 0.51 -3.28 9.91
N TRP A 286 0.63 -3.01 8.61
CA TRP A 286 -0.34 -3.46 7.62
C TRP A 286 0.25 -4.64 6.86
N GLU A 287 -0.10 -5.83 7.30
CA GLU A 287 0.35 -7.06 6.70
C GLU A 287 -0.18 -7.22 5.27
N LYS A 288 0.71 -7.67 4.40
CA LYS A 288 0.31 -8.19 3.11
C LYS A 288 0.65 -9.66 3.11
N ASN A 289 -0.22 -10.56 3.30
CA ASN A 289 -0.20 -12.02 3.13
C ASN A 289 1.11 -12.73 2.70
N ASP A 290 2.28 -12.09 2.82
CA ASP A 290 3.53 -12.52 2.18
C ASP A 290 4.80 -12.03 2.89
N THR A 291 4.74 -11.71 4.19
CA THR A 291 5.90 -11.31 4.98
C THR A 291 6.11 -12.21 6.19
N LEU A 292 7.37 -12.34 6.61
CA LEU A 292 7.73 -13.04 7.85
C LEU A 292 7.69 -12.10 9.07
N LEU A 293 7.52 -10.79 8.87
CA LEU A 293 7.51 -9.73 9.89
C LEU A 293 8.86 -9.45 10.60
N TYR A 294 9.81 -10.35 10.57
CA TYR A 294 11.06 -10.16 11.32
C TYR A 294 11.86 -8.95 10.86
N ARG A 295 11.76 -8.58 9.58
CA ARG A 295 12.43 -7.38 9.01
C ARG A 295 11.93 -6.07 9.58
N THR A 296 10.69 -6.03 10.11
CA THR A 296 10.07 -4.83 10.67
C THR A 296 10.29 -4.69 12.18
N LEU A 297 10.62 -5.77 12.88
CA LEU A 297 10.82 -5.76 14.33
C LEU A 297 11.83 -4.70 14.82
N PRO A 298 12.92 -4.38 14.11
CA PRO A 298 13.79 -3.28 14.51
C PRO A 298 13.06 -1.94 14.62
N VAL A 299 12.10 -1.66 13.71
CA VAL A 299 11.28 -0.43 13.77
C VAL A 299 10.37 -0.47 14.99
N PHE A 300 9.74 -1.62 15.30
CA PHE A 300 8.92 -1.78 16.50
C PHE A 300 9.71 -1.53 17.77
N VAL A 301 10.88 -2.14 17.91
CA VAL A 301 11.70 -1.95 19.11
C VAL A 301 12.14 -0.50 19.26
N SER A 302 12.62 0.14 18.18
CA SER A 302 13.03 1.54 18.21
C SER A 302 11.85 2.48 18.55
N ALA A 303 10.69 2.28 17.93
CA ALA A 303 9.49 3.08 18.16
C ALA A 303 8.98 2.99 19.60
N GLY A 304 8.97 1.78 20.20
CA GLY A 304 8.59 1.60 21.58
C GLY A 304 9.51 2.34 22.55
N LEU A 305 10.82 2.23 22.35
CA LEU A 305 11.82 2.93 23.15
C LEU A 305 11.67 4.46 23.01
N GLN A 306 11.39 4.95 21.82
CA GLN A 306 11.16 6.37 21.57
C GLN A 306 9.90 6.88 22.28
N MET A 307 8.76 6.19 22.14
CA MET A 307 7.52 6.54 22.85
C MET A 307 7.70 6.49 24.37
N ASN A 308 8.66 5.70 24.85
CA ASN A 308 9.02 5.61 26.28
C ASN A 308 10.00 6.69 26.73
N GLY A 309 10.28 7.70 25.90
CA GLY A 309 10.98 8.92 26.27
C GLY A 309 12.38 9.09 25.69
N MET A 310 12.95 8.10 25.00
CA MET A 310 14.24 8.23 24.33
C MET A 310 14.15 9.18 23.11
N SER A 311 15.26 9.84 22.78
CA SER A 311 15.37 10.50 21.49
C SER A 311 15.42 9.47 20.34
N PRO A 312 15.14 9.87 19.08
CA PRO A 312 15.20 8.95 17.94
C PRO A 312 16.53 8.21 17.80
N ASP A 313 17.65 8.89 18.00
CA ASP A 313 18.98 8.28 17.88
C ASP A 313 19.31 7.34 19.06
N GLU A 314 18.98 7.75 20.30
CA GLU A 314 19.14 6.88 21.48
C GLU A 314 18.29 5.61 21.35
N ALA A 315 17.04 5.74 20.87
CA ALA A 315 16.14 4.61 20.65
C ALA A 315 16.68 3.64 19.59
N PHE A 316 17.24 4.17 18.49
CA PHE A 316 17.87 3.37 17.46
C PHE A 316 19.11 2.62 17.98
N ASP A 317 20.00 3.31 18.71
CA ASP A 317 21.19 2.70 19.27
C ASP A 317 20.84 1.63 20.30
N ALA A 318 19.92 1.91 21.20
CA ALA A 318 19.43 0.95 22.19
C ALA A 318 18.73 -0.27 21.54
N MET A 319 17.95 -0.05 20.47
CA MET A 319 17.35 -1.12 19.69
C MET A 319 18.43 -2.03 19.10
N THR A 320 19.50 -1.48 18.54
CA THR A 320 20.56 -2.27 17.93
C THR A 320 21.22 -3.21 18.94
N VAL A 321 21.52 -2.70 20.13
CA VAL A 321 22.08 -3.51 21.23
C VAL A 321 21.06 -4.53 21.72
N LYS A 322 19.81 -4.11 21.95
CA LYS A 322 18.76 -4.99 22.50
C LYS A 322 18.40 -6.14 21.56
N LEU A 323 18.18 -5.84 20.28
CA LEU A 323 17.66 -6.80 19.30
C LEU A 323 18.78 -7.64 18.66
N PHE A 324 19.91 -7.01 18.35
CA PHE A 324 21.01 -7.68 17.63
C PHE A 324 22.20 -8.08 18.54
N GLY A 325 22.25 -7.52 19.75
CA GLY A 325 23.33 -7.81 20.70
C GLY A 325 24.68 -7.26 20.27
N THR A 326 24.70 -6.17 19.50
CA THR A 326 25.92 -5.53 19.00
C THR A 326 25.79 -4.00 18.99
N ASP A 327 26.90 -3.31 19.24
CA ASP A 327 27.05 -1.86 19.14
C ASP A 327 27.96 -1.44 17.97
N ASP A 328 28.26 -2.37 17.06
CA ASP A 328 29.15 -2.14 15.91
C ASP A 328 28.65 -0.98 15.03
N ALA A 329 29.47 0.06 14.93
CA ALA A 329 29.10 1.29 14.22
C ALA A 329 28.84 1.10 12.72
N VAL A 330 29.57 0.16 12.09
CA VAL A 330 29.44 -0.12 10.66
C VAL A 330 28.12 -0.87 10.40
N PHE A 331 27.80 -1.85 11.24
CA PHE A 331 26.51 -2.53 11.20
C PHE A 331 25.34 -1.55 11.41
N ARG A 332 25.42 -0.70 12.44
CA ARG A 332 24.39 0.32 12.74
C ARG A 332 24.14 1.25 11.56
N ALA A 333 25.21 1.74 10.92
CA ALA A 333 25.07 2.63 9.77
C ALA A 333 24.36 1.92 8.59
N ALA A 334 24.78 0.69 8.25
CA ALA A 334 24.14 -0.08 7.20
C ALA A 334 22.68 -0.43 7.53
N LEU A 335 22.39 -0.81 8.79
CA LEU A 335 21.03 -1.09 9.25
C LEU A 335 20.15 0.15 9.15
N LYS A 336 20.60 1.32 9.63
CA LYS A 336 19.84 2.58 9.56
C LYS A 336 19.47 2.96 8.12
N ILE A 337 20.40 2.81 7.18
CA ILE A 337 20.15 3.02 5.75
C ILE A 337 19.09 2.03 5.25
N THR A 338 19.25 0.73 5.56
CA THR A 338 18.32 -0.31 5.11
C THR A 338 16.91 -0.09 5.64
N LEU A 339 16.75 0.22 6.93
CA LEU A 339 15.44 0.48 7.54
C LEU A 339 14.74 1.74 7.01
N ASN A 340 15.48 2.66 6.39
CA ASN A 340 14.95 3.88 5.77
C ASN A 340 14.81 3.80 4.25
N SER A 341 15.15 2.67 3.64
CA SER A 341 15.19 2.52 2.18
C SER A 341 13.86 2.08 1.56
N GLY A 342 12.78 1.95 2.34
CA GLY A 342 11.50 1.43 1.85
C GLY A 342 11.51 -0.09 1.55
N LEU A 343 12.60 -0.80 1.87
CA LEU A 343 12.78 -2.24 1.62
C LEU A 343 11.94 -3.14 2.52
N LEU A 344 11.33 -2.59 3.56
CA LEU A 344 10.53 -3.37 4.51
C LEU A 344 9.23 -3.89 3.91
N ARG A 345 8.84 -3.35 2.75
CA ARG A 345 7.70 -3.83 1.97
C ARG A 345 8.13 -4.80 0.88
N HIS A 346 7.26 -5.76 0.60
CA HIS A 346 7.39 -6.60 -0.58
C HIS A 346 7.37 -5.79 -1.86
N PHE A 347 8.17 -6.24 -2.79
CA PHE A 347 8.27 -5.68 -4.12
C PHE A 347 7.78 -6.70 -5.16
N ASP A 348 6.61 -6.48 -5.73
CA ASP A 348 6.12 -7.25 -6.88
C ASP A 348 6.76 -6.71 -8.16
N GLY A 349 8.06 -7.01 -8.35
CA GLY A 349 8.86 -6.43 -9.44
C GLY A 349 8.37 -6.78 -10.83
N VAL A 350 7.63 -7.90 -10.97
CA VAL A 350 7.02 -8.31 -12.24
C VAL A 350 5.60 -8.77 -11.96
N LYS A 351 4.61 -8.10 -12.52
CA LYS A 351 3.20 -8.45 -12.39
C LYS A 351 2.49 -8.35 -13.74
N GLU A 352 1.68 -9.37 -14.07
CA GLU A 352 0.91 -9.43 -15.31
C GLU A 352 1.74 -9.21 -16.59
N GLY A 353 3.00 -9.65 -16.58
CA GLY A 353 3.93 -9.46 -17.68
C GLY A 353 4.40 -8.02 -17.88
N ALA A 354 4.34 -7.22 -16.85
CA ALA A 354 4.92 -5.88 -16.78
C ALA A 354 5.97 -5.81 -15.69
N ILE A 355 6.95 -4.91 -15.86
CA ILE A 355 7.91 -4.58 -14.81
C ILE A 355 7.29 -3.46 -13.99
N CYS A 356 6.96 -3.78 -12.75
CA CYS A 356 6.46 -2.81 -11.80
C CYS A 356 7.67 -2.20 -11.07
N THR A 357 7.86 -0.90 -11.22
CA THR A 357 8.83 -0.17 -10.40
C THR A 357 8.05 0.55 -9.33
N ARG A 358 7.78 -0.14 -8.23
CA ARG A 358 7.22 0.53 -7.07
C ARG A 358 8.31 1.38 -6.44
N ASP A 359 8.29 2.66 -6.72
CA ASP A 359 9.08 3.63 -5.99
C ASP A 359 8.18 4.50 -5.13
N TYR A 360 7.65 3.89 -4.08
CA TYR A 360 6.79 4.61 -3.13
C TYR A 360 7.55 5.72 -2.38
N TYR A 361 8.89 5.74 -2.44
CA TYR A 361 9.74 6.65 -1.67
C TYR A 361 10.98 7.14 -2.44
N GLY A 362 10.92 7.24 -3.75
CA GLY A 362 11.99 7.87 -4.54
C GLY A 362 13.29 7.06 -4.65
N MET A 363 13.22 5.73 -4.53
CA MET A 363 14.38 4.89 -4.76
C MET A 363 14.69 4.76 -6.25
N ASN A 364 15.48 5.70 -6.73
CA ASN A 364 16.09 5.68 -8.05
C ASN A 364 17.29 4.71 -8.12
N ILE A 365 18.02 4.71 -9.23
CA ILE A 365 19.23 3.89 -9.45
C ILE A 365 20.27 4.06 -8.33
N ALA A 366 20.38 5.25 -7.71
CA ALA A 366 21.25 5.48 -6.57
C ALA A 366 20.87 4.62 -5.36
N GLY A 367 19.58 4.39 -5.12
CA GLY A 367 19.08 3.50 -4.08
C GLY A 367 19.55 2.05 -4.25
N MET A 368 19.73 1.57 -5.49
CA MET A 368 20.25 0.22 -5.74
C MET A 368 21.70 0.02 -5.34
N THR A 369 22.57 0.97 -5.69
CA THR A 369 23.99 0.92 -5.30
C THR A 369 24.12 0.93 -3.77
N VAL A 370 23.29 1.73 -3.10
CA VAL A 370 23.18 1.76 -1.64
C VAL A 370 22.69 0.41 -1.10
N CYS A 371 21.66 -0.20 -1.70
CA CYS A 371 21.13 -1.50 -1.26
C CYS A 371 22.17 -2.62 -1.38
N SER A 372 22.88 -2.72 -2.49
CA SER A 372 23.94 -3.74 -2.67
C SER A 372 25.12 -3.53 -1.71
N GLY A 373 25.50 -2.28 -1.47
CA GLY A 373 26.54 -1.92 -0.49
C GLY A 373 26.14 -2.28 0.94
N THR A 374 24.91 -1.93 1.35
CA THR A 374 24.41 -2.27 2.69
C THR A 374 24.23 -3.77 2.88
N LYS A 375 23.78 -4.51 1.87
CA LYS A 375 23.68 -5.98 1.90
C LYS A 375 25.04 -6.62 2.21
N THR A 376 26.07 -6.23 1.48
CA THR A 376 27.44 -6.74 1.71
C THR A 376 27.92 -6.49 3.13
N ILE A 377 27.69 -5.28 3.66
CA ILE A 377 28.05 -4.92 5.04
C ILE A 377 27.25 -5.73 6.06
N LEU A 378 25.93 -5.85 5.87
CA LEU A 378 25.07 -6.60 6.76
C LEU A 378 25.45 -8.10 6.79
N GLN A 379 25.75 -8.70 5.64
CA GLN A 379 26.23 -10.07 5.54
C GLN A 379 27.56 -10.25 6.29
N ALA A 380 28.54 -9.37 6.08
CA ALA A 380 29.82 -9.40 6.77
C ALA A 380 29.69 -9.21 8.29
N SER A 381 28.67 -8.49 8.73
CA SER A 381 28.41 -8.23 10.16
C SER A 381 27.69 -9.37 10.88
N ARG A 382 27.23 -10.41 10.17
CA ARG A 382 26.45 -11.51 10.76
C ARG A 382 27.12 -12.17 11.97
N ALA A 383 28.44 -12.33 11.93
CA ALA A 383 29.20 -12.93 13.03
C ALA A 383 29.20 -12.08 14.32
N LYS A 384 28.85 -10.79 14.22
CA LYS A 384 28.79 -9.85 15.36
C LYS A 384 27.41 -9.89 16.03
N ILE A 385 26.41 -10.51 15.41
CA ILE A 385 25.05 -10.60 15.95
C ILE A 385 25.00 -11.74 16.96
N THR A 386 24.71 -11.42 18.21
CA THR A 386 24.79 -12.38 19.31
C THR A 386 23.44 -12.96 19.70
N THR A 387 22.32 -12.29 19.40
CA THR A 387 20.97 -12.76 19.72
C THR A 387 20.37 -13.61 18.59
N ASP A 388 19.60 -14.62 18.93
CA ASP A 388 18.96 -15.47 17.92
C ASP A 388 17.85 -14.73 17.16
N LEU A 389 17.05 -13.91 17.85
CA LEU A 389 16.04 -13.08 17.18
C LEU A 389 16.68 -12.06 16.23
N GLY A 390 17.81 -11.47 16.62
CA GLY A 390 18.56 -10.55 15.76
C GLY A 390 19.09 -11.21 14.50
N LYS A 391 19.55 -12.48 14.58
CA LYS A 391 19.95 -13.25 13.40
C LYS A 391 18.75 -13.49 12.46
N ILE A 392 17.58 -13.83 13.00
CA ILE A 392 16.36 -14.03 12.21
C ILE A 392 15.95 -12.71 11.52
N CYS A 393 15.98 -11.58 12.24
CA CYS A 393 15.70 -10.26 11.69
C CYS A 393 16.69 -9.89 10.58
N LEU A 394 17.99 -10.13 10.80
CA LEU A 394 19.00 -9.87 9.79
C LEU A 394 18.79 -10.72 8.53
N ASP A 395 18.46 -11.99 8.69
CA ASP A 395 18.19 -12.89 7.56
C ASP A 395 16.96 -12.41 6.76
N ASP A 396 15.89 -11.98 7.41
CA ASP A 396 14.69 -11.46 6.72
C ASP A 396 14.97 -10.11 6.02
N LEU A 397 15.85 -9.27 6.58
CA LEU A 397 16.34 -8.06 5.90
C LEU A 397 17.17 -8.40 4.67
N LEU A 398 18.05 -9.41 4.75
CA LEU A 398 18.85 -9.88 3.63
C LEU A 398 18.00 -10.50 2.52
N ASP A 399 16.92 -11.20 2.89
CA ASP A 399 15.94 -11.73 1.95
C ASP A 399 15.20 -10.61 1.22
N ALA A 400 14.81 -9.54 1.92
CA ALA A 400 14.21 -8.35 1.31
C ALA A 400 15.15 -7.65 0.32
N LEU A 401 16.43 -7.55 0.67
CA LEU A 401 17.47 -7.01 -0.21
C LEU A 401 17.68 -7.90 -1.44
N TRP A 402 17.62 -9.23 -1.29
CA TRP A 402 17.73 -10.17 -2.40
C TRP A 402 16.54 -10.04 -3.36
N GLU A 403 15.32 -9.99 -2.85
CA GLU A 403 14.13 -9.75 -3.67
C GLU A 403 14.25 -8.44 -4.46
N LYS A 404 14.74 -7.39 -3.81
CA LYS A 404 14.95 -6.09 -4.46
C LYS A 404 15.99 -6.14 -5.57
N GLU A 405 17.09 -6.81 -5.36
CA GLU A 405 18.14 -6.99 -6.38
C GLU A 405 17.60 -7.73 -7.61
N LEU A 406 16.87 -8.83 -7.40
CA LEU A 406 16.22 -9.57 -8.48
C LEU A 406 15.22 -8.71 -9.27
N SER A 407 14.41 -7.93 -8.58
CA SER A 407 13.44 -7.04 -9.20
C SER A 407 14.10 -5.95 -10.05
N GLN A 408 15.25 -5.47 -9.62
CA GLN A 408 16.02 -4.49 -10.37
C GLN A 408 16.77 -5.11 -11.56
N GLN A 409 17.27 -6.35 -11.42
CA GLN A 409 17.84 -7.09 -12.55
C GLN A 409 16.84 -7.27 -13.67
N ALA A 410 15.57 -7.60 -13.36
CA ALA A 410 14.49 -7.69 -14.36
C ALA A 410 14.37 -6.40 -15.17
N LYS A 411 14.39 -5.25 -14.50
CA LYS A 411 14.28 -3.93 -15.14
C LYS A 411 15.44 -3.66 -16.09
N PHE A 412 16.67 -3.94 -15.67
CA PHE A 412 17.83 -3.71 -16.52
C PHE A 412 17.89 -4.65 -17.72
N ILE A 413 17.59 -5.94 -17.52
CA ILE A 413 17.57 -6.93 -18.61
C ILE A 413 16.49 -6.55 -19.61
N ALA A 414 15.29 -6.19 -19.14
CA ALA A 414 14.21 -5.80 -20.03
C ALA A 414 14.55 -4.51 -20.78
N GLN A 415 15.14 -3.51 -20.13
CA GLN A 415 15.58 -2.28 -20.78
C GLN A 415 16.68 -2.56 -21.82
N ASP A 416 17.67 -3.42 -21.51
CA ASP A 416 18.71 -3.81 -22.48
C ASP A 416 18.13 -4.54 -23.70
N ILE A 417 17.16 -5.43 -23.49
CA ILE A 417 16.43 -6.09 -24.59
C ILE A 417 15.67 -5.06 -25.42
N PHE A 418 15.01 -4.12 -24.73
CA PHE A 418 14.24 -3.07 -25.37
C PHE A 418 15.11 -2.19 -26.27
N ASP A 419 16.23 -1.74 -25.76
CA ASP A 419 17.13 -0.81 -26.47
C ASP A 419 17.92 -1.50 -27.59
N ASN A 420 18.26 -2.77 -27.44
CA ASN A 420 19.25 -3.45 -28.27
C ASN A 420 18.74 -4.77 -28.90
N GLY A 421 17.47 -5.11 -28.74
CA GLY A 421 16.83 -6.32 -29.28
C GLY A 421 17.08 -7.57 -28.43
N CYS A 422 16.27 -8.59 -28.67
CA CYS A 422 16.28 -9.86 -27.94
C CYS A 422 17.29 -10.85 -28.54
N THR A 423 18.57 -10.69 -28.22
CA THR A 423 19.64 -11.63 -28.65
C THR A 423 19.65 -12.91 -27.79
N ALA A 424 20.37 -13.94 -28.26
CA ALA A 424 20.54 -15.18 -27.48
C ALA A 424 21.16 -14.95 -26.10
N ASP A 425 22.17 -14.07 -26.00
CA ASP A 425 22.83 -13.70 -24.73
C ASP A 425 21.84 -13.01 -23.77
N ARG A 426 21.02 -12.10 -24.27
CA ARG A 426 20.00 -11.42 -23.46
C ARG A 426 18.89 -12.35 -23.01
N ARG A 427 18.46 -13.29 -23.85
CA ARG A 427 17.55 -14.36 -23.44
C ARG A 427 18.14 -15.22 -22.34
N GLN A 428 19.42 -15.54 -22.41
CA GLN A 428 20.08 -16.32 -21.36
C GLN A 428 20.11 -15.52 -20.03
N LYS A 429 20.45 -14.22 -20.05
CA LYS A 429 20.37 -13.37 -18.87
C LYS A 429 18.97 -13.34 -18.26
N PHE A 430 17.92 -13.33 -19.10
CA PHE A 430 16.56 -13.36 -18.62
C PHE A 430 16.18 -14.71 -18.01
N ALA A 431 16.66 -15.81 -18.59
CA ALA A 431 16.47 -17.15 -18.03
C ALA A 431 17.19 -17.31 -16.69
N ASP A 432 18.40 -16.78 -16.56
CA ASP A 432 19.17 -16.77 -15.31
C ASP A 432 18.46 -15.95 -14.22
N PHE A 433 17.91 -14.80 -14.59
CA PHE A 433 17.05 -14.00 -13.72
C PHE A 433 15.82 -14.78 -13.24
N ARG A 434 15.09 -15.43 -14.18
CA ARG A 434 13.92 -16.27 -13.84
C ARG A 434 14.28 -17.38 -12.86
N LYS A 435 15.44 -18.03 -13.08
CA LYS A 435 15.96 -19.04 -12.15
C LYS A 435 16.24 -18.43 -10.77
N GLY A 436 16.92 -17.29 -10.71
CA GLY A 436 17.20 -16.59 -9.46
C GLY A 436 15.94 -16.25 -8.66
N PHE A 437 14.87 -15.84 -9.35
CA PHE A 437 13.58 -15.59 -8.71
C PHE A 437 12.93 -16.87 -8.20
N SER A 438 13.03 -17.97 -8.97
CA SER A 438 12.55 -19.28 -8.49
C SER A 438 13.29 -19.74 -7.24
N ASP A 439 14.62 -19.63 -7.23
CA ASP A 439 15.46 -19.98 -6.08
C ASP A 439 15.12 -19.14 -4.84
N TYR A 440 14.84 -17.83 -5.03
CA TYR A 440 14.38 -16.95 -3.95
C TYR A 440 13.06 -17.43 -3.35
N PHE A 441 12.06 -17.75 -4.18
CA PHE A 441 10.78 -18.25 -3.69
C PHE A 441 10.90 -19.60 -3.00
N ASP A 442 11.74 -20.52 -3.49
CA ASP A 442 11.99 -21.79 -2.81
C ASP A 442 12.58 -21.57 -1.40
N HIS A 443 13.53 -20.64 -1.28
CA HIS A 443 14.07 -20.24 0.01
C HIS A 443 12.98 -19.64 0.92
N MET A 444 12.13 -18.73 0.41
CA MET A 444 11.06 -18.12 1.20
C MET A 444 9.95 -19.12 1.60
N ILE A 445 9.67 -20.12 0.75
CA ILE A 445 8.77 -21.24 1.06
C ILE A 445 9.29 -22.02 2.27
N ASP A 446 10.58 -22.35 2.29
CA ASP A 446 11.22 -23.06 3.41
C ASP A 446 11.20 -22.23 4.69
N ARG A 447 11.45 -20.92 4.59
CA ARG A 447 11.37 -20.01 5.74
C ARG A 447 9.95 -19.87 6.26
N TRP A 448 8.95 -19.78 5.39
CA TRP A 448 7.54 -19.76 5.81
C TRP A 448 7.18 -21.05 6.55
N ASN A 449 7.55 -22.21 6.01
CA ASN A 449 7.32 -23.50 6.66
C ASN A 449 7.99 -23.59 8.03
N THR A 450 9.11 -22.92 8.23
CA THR A 450 9.80 -22.87 9.53
C THR A 450 9.07 -21.99 10.55
N TYR A 451 8.56 -20.83 10.14
CA TYR A 451 8.06 -19.81 11.07
C TYR A 451 6.54 -19.68 11.09
N ARG A 452 5.83 -20.16 10.06
CA ARG A 452 4.39 -19.97 9.86
C ARG A 452 3.63 -21.23 9.40
N SER A 453 4.22 -22.40 9.54
CA SER A 453 3.74 -23.67 8.95
C SER A 453 2.29 -24.06 9.31
N THR A 454 1.73 -23.52 10.38
CA THR A 454 0.41 -23.92 10.88
C THR A 454 -0.76 -23.07 10.38
N ILE A 455 -0.50 -21.98 9.65
CA ILE A 455 -1.52 -20.94 9.48
C ILE A 455 -2.34 -21.07 8.21
N LYS A 456 -1.76 -21.44 7.08
CA LYS A 456 -2.41 -21.44 5.77
C LYS A 456 -1.61 -22.22 4.76
N PRO A 457 -2.18 -22.40 3.53
CA PRO A 457 -1.32 -22.65 2.38
C PRO A 457 -0.16 -21.65 2.37
N ASN A 458 1.01 -22.14 2.03
CA ASN A 458 2.22 -21.31 2.00
C ASN A 458 2.06 -20.21 0.97
N VAL A 459 1.93 -18.96 1.44
CA VAL A 459 1.65 -17.78 0.58
C VAL A 459 2.76 -17.53 -0.45
N PHE A 460 4.00 -17.89 -0.14
CA PHE A 460 5.11 -17.78 -1.09
C PHE A 460 5.00 -18.82 -2.21
N ALA A 461 4.43 -20.00 -1.95
CA ALA A 461 4.19 -21.00 -2.97
C ALA A 461 3.11 -20.52 -3.98
N GLU A 462 2.03 -19.92 -3.50
CA GLU A 462 1.00 -19.33 -4.35
C GLU A 462 1.56 -18.17 -5.17
N ARG A 463 2.31 -17.27 -4.52
CA ARG A 463 2.93 -16.11 -5.15
C ARG A 463 3.96 -16.50 -6.19
N LYS A 464 4.78 -17.56 -5.93
CA LYS A 464 5.76 -18.08 -6.88
C LYS A 464 5.15 -18.37 -8.25
N ALA A 465 4.05 -19.10 -8.30
CA ALA A 465 3.38 -19.45 -9.54
C ALA A 465 2.98 -18.21 -10.33
N GLY A 466 2.32 -17.23 -9.69
CA GLY A 466 1.88 -15.99 -10.32
C GLY A 466 3.04 -15.13 -10.84
N VAL A 467 4.13 -15.00 -10.06
CA VAL A 467 5.30 -14.22 -10.47
C VAL A 467 6.04 -14.90 -11.62
N LEU A 468 6.25 -16.21 -11.57
CA LEU A 468 6.91 -16.94 -12.67
C LEU A 468 6.08 -16.93 -13.96
N GLU A 469 4.75 -16.99 -13.87
CA GLU A 469 3.86 -16.79 -15.02
C GLU A 469 4.00 -15.37 -15.59
N SER A 470 4.04 -14.36 -14.73
CA SER A 470 4.24 -12.95 -15.14
C SER A 470 5.59 -12.74 -15.81
N ILE A 471 6.66 -13.38 -15.31
CA ILE A 471 8.00 -13.35 -15.91
C ILE A 471 7.97 -14.03 -17.28
N ALA A 472 7.31 -15.18 -17.41
CA ALA A 472 7.18 -15.87 -18.69
C ALA A 472 6.43 -15.03 -19.74
N LYS A 473 5.33 -14.38 -19.36
CA LYS A 473 4.61 -13.44 -20.22
C LYS A 473 5.48 -12.26 -20.66
N LEU A 474 6.31 -11.72 -19.74
CA LEU A 474 7.25 -10.66 -20.10
C LEU A 474 8.31 -11.16 -21.07
N GLU A 475 8.89 -12.35 -20.84
CA GLU A 475 9.87 -12.97 -21.73
C GLU A 475 9.31 -13.16 -23.14
N GLU A 476 8.08 -13.67 -23.26
CA GLU A 476 7.37 -13.82 -24.53
C GLU A 476 7.18 -12.49 -25.26
N ARG A 477 6.74 -11.46 -24.53
CA ARG A 477 6.56 -10.11 -25.08
C ARG A 477 7.86 -9.51 -25.57
N LEU A 478 8.95 -9.64 -24.81
CA LEU A 478 10.25 -9.14 -25.19
C LEU A 478 10.87 -9.93 -26.36
N ALA A 479 10.51 -11.20 -26.52
CA ALA A 479 10.91 -12.00 -27.67
C ALA A 479 10.12 -11.68 -28.94
N SER A 480 8.93 -11.08 -28.84
CA SER A 480 8.18 -10.57 -29.98
C SER A 480 8.93 -9.36 -30.56
N ASN A 481 8.98 -9.24 -31.90
CA ASN A 481 9.66 -8.12 -32.56
C ASN A 481 8.77 -6.87 -32.68
N ALA A 482 7.71 -6.76 -31.86
CA ALA A 482 6.77 -5.65 -31.92
C ALA A 482 6.12 -5.40 -30.55
N TRP A 483 6.35 -4.20 -29.99
CA TRP A 483 5.83 -3.85 -28.67
C TRP A 483 5.74 -2.33 -28.47
N VAL A 484 4.91 -1.92 -27.53
CA VAL A 484 4.83 -0.55 -27.01
C VAL A 484 5.35 -0.53 -25.58
N LYS A 485 6.24 0.39 -25.28
CA LYS A 485 6.66 0.72 -23.91
C LYS A 485 6.02 2.03 -23.49
N ILE A 486 5.34 2.01 -22.37
CA ILE A 486 4.72 3.17 -21.76
C ILE A 486 5.36 3.38 -20.39
N THR A 487 5.94 4.54 -20.17
CA THR A 487 6.45 4.97 -18.87
C THR A 487 5.54 6.05 -18.32
N GLY A 488 5.08 5.88 -17.10
CA GLY A 488 4.14 6.81 -16.52
C GLY A 488 4.02 6.67 -15.01
N THR A 489 3.16 7.49 -14.43
CA THR A 489 2.76 7.41 -13.03
C THR A 489 1.25 7.39 -12.93
N LEU A 490 0.75 6.62 -11.99
CA LEU A 490 -0.65 6.61 -11.60
C LEU A 490 -0.75 7.16 -10.19
N PRO A 491 -1.69 8.07 -9.91
CA PRO A 491 -1.99 8.45 -8.54
C PRO A 491 -2.35 7.20 -7.75
N ASP A 492 -1.83 7.10 -6.56
CA ASP A 492 -1.63 5.88 -5.78
C ASP A 492 -2.89 5.09 -5.40
N PHE A 493 -4.09 5.60 -5.62
CA PHE A 493 -5.28 5.10 -4.95
C PHE A 493 -6.52 4.87 -5.82
N TYR A 494 -6.53 5.20 -7.13
CA TYR A 494 -7.81 5.54 -7.75
C TYR A 494 -8.23 4.74 -8.99
N GLY A 495 -7.59 3.74 -9.29
CA GLY A 495 -7.85 2.42 -9.80
C GLY A 495 -8.69 2.18 -11.04
N VAL A 496 -9.15 3.14 -11.84
CA VAL A 496 -9.58 2.88 -13.22
C VAL A 496 -8.95 3.88 -14.16
N GLU A 497 -7.68 3.66 -14.40
CA GLU A 497 -7.02 4.41 -15.42
C GLU A 497 -6.93 3.54 -16.66
N SER A 498 -7.36 4.06 -17.77
CA SER A 498 -7.13 3.45 -19.06
C SER A 498 -6.14 4.27 -19.86
N ILE A 499 -5.20 3.57 -20.49
CA ILE A 499 -4.28 4.16 -21.45
C ILE A 499 -4.46 3.39 -22.75
N THR A 500 -4.65 4.14 -23.85
CA THR A 500 -4.70 3.56 -25.19
C THR A 500 -3.64 4.23 -26.04
N VAL A 501 -2.88 3.42 -26.77
CA VAL A 501 -1.90 3.90 -27.77
C VAL A 501 -2.35 3.44 -29.14
N GLU A 502 -2.48 4.36 -30.05
CA GLU A 502 -2.91 4.14 -31.44
C GLU A 502 -1.89 4.77 -32.40
N CYS A 503 -1.62 4.13 -33.53
CA CYS A 503 -0.87 4.77 -34.62
C CYS A 503 -1.78 5.07 -35.79
N LYS A 504 -1.38 6.04 -36.61
CA LYS A 504 -2.08 6.39 -37.82
C LYS A 504 -1.46 5.64 -39.00
N LEU A 505 -2.22 4.71 -39.56
CA LEU A 505 -1.83 3.92 -40.73
C LEU A 505 -2.82 4.19 -41.87
N ASN A 506 -2.32 4.59 -43.05
CA ASN A 506 -3.17 4.87 -44.23
C ASN A 506 -4.31 5.89 -43.95
N GLY A 507 -4.07 6.84 -43.02
CA GLY A 507 -5.06 7.85 -42.64
C GLY A 507 -6.01 7.45 -41.52
N GLU A 508 -6.05 6.18 -41.12
CA GLU A 508 -6.90 5.66 -40.07
C GLU A 508 -6.12 5.40 -38.76
N TRP A 509 -6.80 5.60 -37.62
CA TRP A 509 -6.23 5.28 -36.31
C TRP A 509 -6.40 3.79 -35.99
N VAL A 510 -5.28 3.11 -35.80
CA VAL A 510 -5.20 1.68 -35.49
C VAL A 510 -4.68 1.52 -34.06
N LYS A 511 -5.42 0.79 -33.24
CA LYS A 511 -5.02 0.52 -31.86
C LYS A 511 -3.78 -0.41 -31.85
N LEU A 512 -2.74 0.03 -31.16
CA LEU A 512 -1.51 -0.71 -30.92
C LEU A 512 -1.53 -1.46 -29.60
N ALA A 513 -1.95 -0.72 -28.56
CA ALA A 513 -2.01 -1.22 -27.20
C ALA A 513 -3.06 -0.45 -26.42
N GLY A 514 -3.61 -1.07 -25.42
CA GLY A 514 -4.49 -0.34 -24.51
C GLY A 514 -5.33 -1.25 -23.64
N GLY A 515 -5.73 -0.71 -22.52
CA GLY A 515 -6.56 -1.41 -21.53
C GLY A 515 -6.72 -0.60 -20.26
N VAL A 516 -7.47 -1.15 -19.35
CA VAL A 516 -7.56 -0.67 -17.99
C VAL A 516 -6.33 -1.19 -17.23
N TYR A 517 -5.55 -0.27 -16.72
CA TYR A 517 -4.41 -0.58 -15.89
C TYR A 517 -4.83 -0.36 -14.44
N LYS A 518 -5.02 -1.46 -13.71
CA LYS A 518 -5.14 -1.36 -12.26
C LYS A 518 -3.76 -1.04 -11.71
N PRO A 519 -3.59 0.05 -10.96
CA PRO A 519 -2.34 0.27 -10.27
C PRO A 519 -2.13 -0.88 -9.29
N ALA A 520 -0.99 -1.52 -9.39
CA ALA A 520 -0.57 -2.48 -8.38
C ALA A 520 0.00 -1.77 -7.14
N GLY A 521 -0.44 -0.51 -6.91
CA GLY A 521 0.06 0.37 -5.88
C GLY A 521 1.44 0.95 -6.23
N ASP A 522 1.70 1.25 -7.50
CA ASP A 522 2.98 1.77 -7.98
C ASP A 522 2.82 3.19 -8.49
N ALA A 523 3.55 4.13 -7.88
CA ALA A 523 3.52 5.53 -8.30
C ALA A 523 4.10 5.72 -9.70
N ILE A 524 5.09 4.90 -10.10
CA ILE A 524 5.71 4.94 -11.42
C ILE A 524 5.66 3.55 -12.04
N PHE A 525 5.23 3.46 -13.29
CA PHE A 525 5.20 2.21 -14.03
C PHE A 525 5.96 2.29 -15.35
N CYS A 526 6.54 1.18 -15.75
CA CYS A 526 7.05 0.95 -17.08
C CYS A 526 6.41 -0.32 -17.60
N ARG A 527 5.55 -0.20 -18.61
CA ARG A 527 4.83 -1.35 -19.17
C ARG A 527 5.26 -1.61 -20.61
N PHE A 528 5.55 -2.87 -20.88
CA PHE A 528 5.73 -3.39 -22.22
C PHE A 528 4.46 -4.12 -22.63
N VAL A 529 3.88 -3.74 -23.74
CA VAL A 529 2.67 -4.36 -24.27
C VAL A 529 2.97 -4.82 -25.69
N THR A 530 2.75 -6.09 -25.97
CA THR A 530 2.84 -6.61 -27.35
C THR A 530 1.83 -5.88 -28.22
N LEU A 531 2.20 -5.55 -29.44
CA LEU A 531 1.28 -4.93 -30.38
C LEU A 531 0.12 -5.88 -30.68
N GLU A 532 -1.09 -5.33 -30.75
CA GLU A 532 -2.30 -6.08 -31.11
C GLU A 532 -2.31 -6.46 -32.60
N LYS A 533 -1.47 -5.81 -33.41
CA LYS A 533 -1.31 -6.08 -34.85
C LYS A 533 0.14 -5.91 -35.26
N ASP A 534 0.58 -6.70 -36.22
CA ASP A 534 1.84 -6.46 -36.91
C ASP A 534 1.74 -5.19 -37.74
N ILE A 535 2.77 -4.36 -37.67
CA ILE A 535 2.87 -3.11 -38.39
C ILE A 535 4.03 -3.20 -39.36
N ALA A 536 3.71 -3.21 -40.66
CA ALA A 536 4.70 -3.21 -41.72
C ALA A 536 5.14 -1.81 -42.14
N GLU A 537 4.29 -0.81 -41.87
CA GLU A 537 4.51 0.57 -42.30
C GLU A 537 5.35 1.34 -41.28
N LYS A 538 5.87 2.48 -41.74
CA LYS A 538 6.55 3.43 -40.87
C LYS A 538 5.54 4.11 -39.94
N ILE A 539 5.88 4.21 -38.65
CA ILE A 539 5.06 4.90 -37.66
C ILE A 539 5.44 6.40 -37.65
N GLU A 540 4.53 7.24 -38.15
CA GLU A 540 4.76 8.69 -38.23
C GLU A 540 3.95 9.48 -37.19
N GLU A 541 2.73 9.03 -36.88
CA GLU A 541 1.86 9.67 -35.89
C GLU A 541 1.34 8.64 -34.88
N VAL A 542 1.37 9.00 -33.62
CA VAL A 542 0.84 8.20 -32.51
C VAL A 542 -0.11 9.04 -31.69
N ARG A 543 -1.26 8.48 -31.34
CA ARG A 543 -2.20 9.04 -30.39
C ARG A 543 -2.14 8.28 -29.08
N VAL A 544 -1.92 8.99 -27.98
CA VAL A 544 -2.00 8.46 -26.63
C VAL A 544 -3.24 9.05 -25.98
N THR A 545 -4.13 8.18 -25.51
CA THR A 545 -5.36 8.57 -24.80
C THR A 545 -5.28 8.05 -23.40
N GLY A 546 -5.51 8.93 -22.41
CA GLY A 546 -5.58 8.58 -20.99
C GLY A 546 -6.91 9.01 -20.38
N SER A 547 -7.44 8.19 -19.50
CA SER A 547 -8.61 8.53 -18.68
C SER A 547 -8.48 7.92 -17.28
N GLY A 548 -9.00 8.61 -16.28
CA GLY A 548 -9.00 8.18 -14.87
C GLY A 548 -9.43 9.29 -13.94
N LEU A 549 -9.93 8.91 -12.76
CA LEU A 549 -10.43 9.88 -11.77
C LEU A 549 -9.33 10.78 -11.19
N GLY A 550 -8.13 10.24 -11.00
CA GLY A 550 -6.99 10.98 -10.46
C GLY A 550 -6.05 11.56 -11.53
N GLY A 551 -6.41 11.39 -12.80
CA GLY A 551 -5.51 11.65 -13.92
C GLY A 551 -4.45 10.56 -14.10
N VAL A 552 -3.87 10.50 -15.29
CA VAL A 552 -2.75 9.60 -15.63
C VAL A 552 -1.57 10.45 -16.04
N GLY A 553 -0.45 10.31 -15.36
CA GLY A 553 0.81 10.94 -15.76
C GLY A 553 1.58 10.03 -16.71
N ILE A 554 1.83 10.48 -17.94
CA ILE A 554 2.65 9.75 -18.91
C ILE A 554 3.94 10.53 -19.15
N ASN A 555 5.06 9.89 -18.87
CA ASN A 555 6.38 10.46 -19.08
C ASN A 555 6.83 10.24 -20.53
N HIS A 556 6.67 9.02 -21.06
CA HIS A 556 7.17 8.69 -22.38
C HIS A 556 6.46 7.48 -22.98
N VAL A 557 6.43 7.41 -24.32
CA VAL A 557 5.92 6.29 -25.10
C VAL A 557 6.91 5.96 -26.21
N GLU A 558 7.33 4.71 -26.25
CA GLU A 558 8.24 4.19 -27.28
C GLU A 558 7.60 2.99 -27.96
N ILE A 559 7.81 2.83 -29.26
CA ILE A 559 7.25 1.73 -30.06
C ILE A 559 8.36 1.05 -30.82
N PHE A 560 8.46 -0.27 -30.67
CA PHE A 560 9.34 -1.09 -31.47
C PHE A 560 8.50 -1.89 -32.49
N ALA A 561 8.77 -1.70 -33.77
CA ALA A 561 8.10 -2.40 -34.85
C ALA A 561 9.06 -2.49 -36.06
N ASN A 562 9.01 -3.59 -36.80
CA ASN A 562 9.85 -3.82 -37.98
C ASN A 562 11.36 -3.65 -37.73
N GLY A 563 11.84 -4.07 -36.57
CA GLY A 563 13.25 -3.93 -36.19
C GLY A 563 13.69 -2.50 -35.94
N LYS A 564 12.76 -1.55 -35.78
CA LYS A 564 13.02 -0.13 -35.57
C LYS A 564 12.35 0.37 -34.31
N LEU A 565 13.06 1.21 -33.57
CA LEU A 565 12.53 1.93 -32.42
C LEU A 565 12.02 3.30 -32.87
N TYR A 566 10.78 3.61 -32.53
CA TYR A 566 10.15 4.90 -32.76
C TYR A 566 9.96 5.64 -31.42
N VAL A 567 10.39 6.90 -31.39
CA VAL A 567 10.29 7.79 -30.23
C VAL A 567 9.54 9.08 -30.58
N PRO A 568 8.89 9.75 -29.64
CA PRO A 568 8.25 11.04 -29.87
C PRO A 568 9.25 12.09 -30.35
N LYS A 569 8.85 12.84 -31.39
CA LYS A 569 9.61 13.93 -31.96
C LYS A 569 8.99 15.29 -31.66
N ALA A 570 7.69 15.38 -31.78
CA ALA A 570 6.95 16.63 -31.59
C ALA A 570 5.51 16.36 -31.15
N LEU A 571 4.94 17.29 -30.43
CA LEU A 571 3.53 17.33 -30.08
C LEU A 571 2.74 17.97 -31.23
N LEU A 572 1.78 17.26 -31.81
CA LEU A 572 0.96 17.71 -32.93
C LEU A 572 -0.39 18.25 -32.48
N LYS A 573 -1.03 17.60 -31.51
CA LYS A 573 -2.38 17.96 -31.06
C LYS A 573 -2.60 17.54 -29.62
N VAL A 574 -3.36 18.36 -28.90
CA VAL A 574 -3.90 18.06 -27.57
C VAL A 574 -5.42 18.13 -27.64
N SER A 575 -6.10 17.18 -27.02
CA SER A 575 -7.56 17.12 -26.92
C SER A 575 -7.97 16.75 -25.52
N GLY A 576 -8.99 17.43 -25.00
CA GLY A 576 -9.43 17.25 -23.62
C GLY A 576 -8.53 17.97 -22.61
N LYS A 577 -8.59 17.51 -21.37
CA LYS A 577 -7.86 18.09 -20.23
C LYS A 577 -6.50 17.39 -20.12
N VAL A 578 -5.45 17.96 -20.68
CA VAL A 578 -4.07 17.47 -20.55
C VAL A 578 -3.18 18.62 -20.09
N SER A 579 -2.60 18.48 -18.91
CA SER A 579 -1.62 19.43 -18.37
C SER A 579 -0.22 19.04 -18.80
N ASP A 580 0.59 20.05 -19.11
CA ASP A 580 2.02 19.91 -19.47
C ASP A 580 2.30 18.85 -20.56
N PRO A 581 1.56 18.83 -21.68
CA PRO A 581 1.59 17.74 -22.65
C PRO A 581 2.95 17.55 -23.34
N TRP A 582 3.82 18.57 -23.31
CA TRP A 582 5.19 18.50 -23.88
C TRP A 582 6.16 17.63 -23.08
N TYR A 583 5.85 17.34 -21.81
CA TYR A 583 6.71 16.47 -21.00
C TYR A 583 6.80 15.03 -21.54
N ILE A 584 5.81 14.58 -22.30
CA ILE A 584 5.84 13.26 -22.96
C ILE A 584 6.97 13.12 -23.98
N LEU A 585 7.57 14.23 -24.42
CA LEU A 585 8.67 14.24 -25.37
C LEU A 585 10.04 13.99 -24.73
N ASN A 586 10.20 14.20 -23.43
CA ASN A 586 11.51 14.46 -22.85
C ASN A 586 12.12 13.28 -22.07
N ASN A 587 11.38 12.24 -21.75
CA ASN A 587 11.86 11.07 -20.97
C ASN A 587 12.75 11.43 -19.75
N ASN A 588 12.45 12.56 -19.09
CA ASN A 588 13.30 13.15 -18.04
C ASN A 588 12.70 13.03 -16.62
N GLY A 589 11.70 12.15 -16.43
CA GLY A 589 11.04 11.95 -15.16
C GLY A 589 9.90 12.93 -14.86
N THR A 590 9.56 13.84 -15.79
CA THR A 590 8.37 14.68 -15.73
C THR A 590 7.20 14.05 -16.50
N PHE A 591 5.97 14.44 -16.19
CA PHE A 591 4.77 13.78 -16.71
C PHE A 591 3.81 14.74 -17.40
N ALA A 592 3.27 14.33 -18.55
CA ALA A 592 2.06 14.90 -19.10
C ALA A 592 0.85 14.27 -18.37
N TRP A 593 -0.02 15.09 -17.78
CA TRP A 593 -1.15 14.64 -16.99
C TRP A 593 -2.45 14.66 -17.78
N PHE A 594 -3.02 13.48 -17.99
CA PHE A 594 -4.29 13.26 -18.68
C PHE A 594 -5.42 13.22 -17.65
N GLY A 595 -6.36 14.18 -17.74
CA GLY A 595 -7.44 14.39 -16.77
C GLY A 595 -7.19 15.56 -15.82
N GLY A 596 -5.96 16.09 -15.80
CA GLY A 596 -5.52 17.12 -14.87
C GLY A 596 -5.25 16.58 -13.47
N GLN A 597 -4.67 17.40 -12.60
CA GLN A 597 -4.59 17.06 -11.19
C GLN A 597 -6.00 17.13 -10.59
N SER A 598 -6.45 16.07 -9.94
CA SER A 598 -7.77 16.05 -9.34
C SER A 598 -7.84 17.00 -8.15
N THR A 599 -8.90 17.78 -8.11
CA THR A 599 -9.28 18.52 -6.92
C THR A 599 -10.22 17.67 -6.07
N ARG A 600 -10.37 18.01 -4.79
CA ARG A 600 -11.36 17.39 -3.88
C ARG A 600 -12.76 17.26 -4.51
N TYR A 601 -13.16 18.22 -5.37
CA TYR A 601 -14.46 18.23 -6.05
C TYR A 601 -14.49 17.25 -7.23
N ASP A 602 -13.40 17.05 -7.96
CA ASP A 602 -13.30 16.11 -9.08
C ASP A 602 -13.45 14.65 -8.61
N TYR A 603 -13.12 14.38 -7.36
CA TYR A 603 -13.31 13.08 -6.71
C TYR A 603 -14.77 12.65 -6.64
N PHE A 604 -15.68 13.60 -6.51
CA PHE A 604 -17.12 13.36 -6.43
C PHE A 604 -17.81 13.52 -7.78
N ASP A 605 -17.12 14.05 -8.79
CA ASP A 605 -17.64 14.17 -10.16
C ASP A 605 -17.40 12.87 -10.94
N ARG A 606 -18.39 12.02 -10.95
CA ARG A 606 -18.38 10.73 -11.67
C ARG A 606 -18.28 10.89 -13.19
N ASN A 607 -18.57 12.07 -13.75
CA ASN A 607 -18.47 12.33 -15.18
C ASN A 607 -17.02 12.60 -15.59
N ALA A 608 -16.13 12.95 -14.66
CA ALA A 608 -14.72 13.18 -14.94
C ALA A 608 -13.99 11.91 -15.40
N ALA A 609 -14.42 10.72 -14.92
CA ALA A 609 -13.83 9.43 -15.29
C ALA A 609 -14.06 9.03 -16.76
N GLU A 610 -15.07 9.60 -17.41
CA GLU A 610 -15.43 9.29 -18.81
C GLU A 610 -14.75 10.23 -19.83
N GLN A 611 -14.05 11.26 -19.38
CA GLN A 611 -13.38 12.20 -20.27
C GLN A 611 -12.18 11.55 -20.94
N LYS A 612 -12.25 11.42 -22.26
CA LYS A 612 -11.11 10.98 -23.09
C LYS A 612 -10.18 12.14 -23.35
N ASN A 613 -9.02 12.10 -22.73
CA ASN A 613 -7.97 13.09 -22.90
C ASN A 613 -6.86 12.49 -23.77
N SER A 614 -6.41 13.19 -24.80
CA SER A 614 -5.41 12.62 -25.70
C SER A 614 -4.40 13.63 -26.21
N VAL A 615 -3.21 13.11 -26.54
CA VAL A 615 -2.18 13.81 -27.31
C VAL A 615 -1.90 13.05 -28.61
N VAL A 616 -1.59 13.78 -29.66
CA VAL A 616 -1.07 13.23 -30.91
C VAL A 616 0.37 13.67 -31.06
N LEU A 617 1.24 12.70 -31.26
CA LEU A 617 2.69 12.84 -31.34
C LEU A 617 3.17 12.53 -32.75
N ALA A 618 4.05 13.36 -33.30
CA ALA A 618 4.89 12.94 -34.40
C ALA A 618 5.99 12.05 -33.89
N MET A 619 6.23 10.93 -34.58
CA MET A 619 7.25 9.94 -34.22
C MET A 619 8.43 10.04 -35.18
N GLN A 620 9.59 9.64 -34.69
CA GLN A 620 10.79 9.47 -35.50
C GLN A 620 11.47 8.15 -35.17
N GLU A 621 12.14 7.58 -36.16
CA GLU A 621 13.02 6.45 -35.94
C GLU A 621 14.20 6.89 -35.03
N PHE A 622 14.45 6.14 -33.96
CA PHE A 622 15.56 6.41 -33.08
C PHE A 622 16.88 6.06 -33.74
N SER A 623 17.80 7.02 -33.83
CA SER A 623 19.17 6.79 -34.23
C SER A 623 20.12 7.48 -33.24
N ALA A 624 21.34 6.95 -33.11
CA ALA A 624 22.35 7.54 -32.23
C ALA A 624 22.65 9.03 -32.57
N ASP A 625 22.45 9.41 -33.84
CA ASP A 625 22.67 10.79 -34.31
C ASP A 625 21.59 11.76 -33.79
N ASN A 626 20.39 11.23 -33.39
CA ASN A 626 19.29 12.07 -32.88
C ASN A 626 19.50 12.49 -31.41
N ILE A 627 20.37 11.81 -30.66
CA ILE A 627 20.70 12.17 -29.26
C ILE A 627 21.44 13.51 -29.23
N ALA A 628 22.32 13.77 -30.19
CA ALA A 628 23.11 15.01 -30.26
C ALA A 628 22.28 16.27 -30.56
N MET A 629 21.04 16.14 -31.03
CA MET A 629 20.13 17.27 -31.31
C MET A 629 19.24 17.66 -30.12
N ALA A 630 19.05 16.76 -29.17
CA ALA A 630 18.25 17.01 -27.96
C ALA A 630 19.04 17.75 -26.87
N GLU A 631 20.38 17.84 -27.00
CA GLU A 631 21.26 18.58 -26.06
C GLU A 631 21.55 20.02 -26.53
N LYS A 632 20.97 20.48 -27.64
CA LYS A 632 21.02 21.85 -28.13
C LYS A 632 19.64 22.52 -28.01
#